data_8bd1bcba871a7f351044e7dc27a586c1
#
_entry.id   8bd1bcba871a7f351044e7dc27a586c1
#
_cell.length_a   1.000
_cell.length_b   1.000
_cell.length_c   1.000
_cell.angle_alpha   90.00
_cell.angle_beta   90.00
_cell.angle_gamma   90.00
#
_symmetry.space_group_name_H-M   'P 1'
#
loop_
_entity.id
_entity.type
_entity.pdbx_description
1 polymer ?
#
loop_
_entity_poly.entity_id
_entity_poly.type
_entity_poly.pdbx_seq_one_letter_code
_entity_poly.pdbx_strand_id
1 'polypeptide(L)'
;MRAARLALWGLVPAEIVLAFLLVAGVRVPPAVIAVAELLVACVLVLEVSVLLRLFTAARRAGTPAREALPGAVRDLVPPALARLLMHELRAMHSLALWLVRRRHGVPAGTHPAAYTGPQTALMWGMIFVSVVETIALAVLIPWPLVHAVTLVIDVYGVLLLVAMHAACVTRPHVVGADGSLRIRYGALFDLRIAADEIARVRVERRYPDGRLVTVREDGSLDLIVAGHTTVSVELTAPVGFVRPLGSRGSAHTVRFHADDPQALVAAVRSAAERRERPAPEPA
;
A
#
# COMPACT_ATOMS: atom_id res chain seq x y z
N MET A 1 25.27 12.18 -0.73
CA MET A 1 23.86 11.73 -0.83
C MET A 1 23.17 12.18 -2.13
N ARG A 2 23.23 13.46 -2.57
CA ARG A 2 22.62 13.89 -3.84
C ARG A 2 23.22 13.20 -5.08
N ALA A 3 24.54 13.02 -5.13
CA ALA A 3 25.23 12.38 -6.24
C ALA A 3 24.86 10.89 -6.41
N ALA A 4 24.76 10.11 -5.32
CA ALA A 4 24.36 8.71 -5.37
C ALA A 4 22.90 8.55 -5.87
N ARG A 5 22.00 9.44 -5.44
CA ARG A 5 20.61 9.45 -5.95
C ARG A 5 20.54 9.80 -7.43
N LEU A 6 21.34 10.78 -7.90
CA LEU A 6 21.38 11.16 -9.30
C LEU A 6 21.97 10.03 -10.17
N ALA A 7 22.99 9.32 -9.67
CA ALA A 7 23.57 8.17 -10.34
C ALA A 7 22.54 7.04 -10.51
N LEU A 8 21.77 6.72 -9.45
CA LEU A 8 20.71 5.72 -9.50
C LEU A 8 19.62 6.07 -10.54
N TRP A 9 19.18 7.34 -10.53
CA TRP A 9 18.16 7.83 -11.47
C TRP A 9 18.60 7.88 -12.93
N GLY A 10 19.90 8.00 -13.18
CA GLY A 10 20.47 7.96 -14.53
C GLY A 10 20.81 6.54 -14.99
N LEU A 11 21.32 5.71 -14.08
CA LEU A 11 21.84 4.38 -14.40
C LEU A 11 20.72 3.37 -14.69
N VAL A 12 19.67 3.33 -13.87
CA VAL A 12 18.53 2.40 -14.06
C VAL A 12 17.86 2.56 -15.42
N PRO A 13 17.49 3.79 -15.88
CA PRO A 13 16.98 3.97 -17.24
C PRO A 13 17.98 3.58 -18.33
N ALA A 14 19.27 3.85 -18.14
CA ALA A 14 20.32 3.50 -19.10
C ALA A 14 20.46 1.98 -19.24
N GLU A 15 20.37 1.23 -18.15
CA GLU A 15 20.37 -0.24 -18.17
C GLU A 15 19.12 -0.82 -18.85
N ILE A 16 17.95 -0.25 -18.58
CA ILE A 16 16.72 -0.66 -19.27
C ILE A 16 16.84 -0.44 -20.77
N VAL A 17 17.39 0.71 -21.19
CA VAL A 17 17.63 0.99 -22.62
C VAL A 17 18.66 0.02 -23.21
N LEU A 18 19.76 -0.25 -22.50
CA LEU A 18 20.77 -1.20 -22.94
C LEU A 18 20.21 -2.62 -23.07
N ALA A 19 19.45 -3.06 -22.08
CA ALA A 19 18.76 -4.34 -22.10
C ALA A 19 17.78 -4.41 -23.30
N PHE A 20 17.00 -3.35 -23.51
CA PHE A 20 16.09 -3.26 -24.68
C PHE A 20 16.83 -3.33 -26.01
N LEU A 21 17.96 -2.63 -26.17
CA LEU A 21 18.77 -2.67 -27.38
C LEU A 21 19.35 -4.07 -27.65
N LEU A 22 19.82 -4.76 -26.60
CA LEU A 22 20.32 -6.13 -26.71
C LEU A 22 19.20 -7.10 -27.10
N VAL A 23 18.01 -6.93 -26.54
CA VAL A 23 16.81 -7.71 -26.86
C VAL A 23 16.35 -7.45 -28.29
N ALA A 24 16.39 -6.19 -28.76
CA ALA A 24 16.05 -5.81 -30.12
C ALA A 24 17.07 -6.32 -31.17
N GLY A 25 18.09 -7.07 -30.75
CA GLY A 25 19.11 -7.64 -31.65
C GLY A 25 20.13 -6.61 -32.18
N VAL A 26 20.17 -5.42 -31.55
CA VAL A 26 21.19 -4.42 -31.90
C VAL A 26 22.55 -4.92 -31.44
N ARG A 27 23.52 -4.95 -32.33
CA ARG A 27 24.89 -5.32 -31.99
C ARG A 27 25.55 -4.22 -31.16
N VAL A 28 25.51 -4.36 -29.83
CA VAL A 28 26.22 -3.45 -28.92
C VAL A 28 27.67 -3.92 -28.80
N PRO A 29 28.66 -3.03 -29.00
CA PRO A 29 30.06 -3.39 -28.82
C PRO A 29 30.32 -3.96 -27.42
N PRO A 30 31.09 -5.05 -27.27
CA PRO A 30 31.38 -5.66 -25.95
C PRO A 30 31.97 -4.68 -24.93
N ALA A 31 32.73 -3.69 -25.40
CA ALA A 31 33.27 -2.63 -24.55
C ALA A 31 32.18 -1.77 -23.91
N VAL A 32 31.07 -1.49 -24.61
CA VAL A 32 29.96 -0.72 -24.07
C VAL A 32 29.23 -1.50 -22.96
N ILE A 33 29.05 -2.80 -23.18
CA ILE A 33 28.45 -3.71 -22.20
C ILE A 33 29.33 -3.75 -20.94
N ALA A 34 30.64 -3.98 -21.10
CA ALA A 34 31.59 -4.04 -19.99
C ALA A 34 31.66 -2.72 -19.20
N VAL A 35 31.61 -1.56 -19.89
CA VAL A 35 31.55 -0.25 -19.20
C VAL A 35 30.24 -0.09 -18.43
N ALA A 36 29.10 -0.49 -19.00
CA ALA A 36 27.83 -0.42 -18.32
C ALA A 36 27.82 -1.30 -17.07
N GLU A 37 28.26 -2.56 -17.16
CA GLU A 37 28.36 -3.47 -16.01
C GLU A 37 29.30 -2.95 -14.94
N LEU A 38 30.44 -2.37 -15.32
CA LEU A 38 31.38 -1.75 -14.38
C LEU A 38 30.74 -0.55 -13.64
N LEU A 39 30.01 0.31 -14.37
CA LEU A 39 29.31 1.44 -13.76
C LEU A 39 28.26 0.96 -12.77
N VAL A 40 27.49 -0.07 -13.10
CA VAL A 40 26.52 -0.71 -12.19
C VAL A 40 27.22 -1.23 -10.95
N ALA A 41 28.28 -1.99 -11.11
CA ALA A 41 29.06 -2.51 -9.99
C ALA A 41 29.59 -1.40 -9.11
N CYS A 42 30.12 -0.31 -9.67
CA CYS A 42 30.61 0.85 -8.94
C CYS A 42 29.49 1.54 -8.15
N VAL A 43 28.29 1.70 -8.74
CA VAL A 43 27.15 2.31 -8.05
C VAL A 43 26.65 1.41 -6.92
N LEU A 44 26.54 0.10 -7.15
CA LEU A 44 26.16 -0.85 -6.09
C LEU A 44 27.16 -0.84 -4.92
N VAL A 45 28.45 -0.83 -5.22
CA VAL A 45 29.49 -0.72 -4.17
C VAL A 45 29.38 0.59 -3.41
N LEU A 46 29.12 1.70 -4.11
CA LEU A 46 28.91 3.01 -3.47
C LEU A 46 27.67 2.98 -2.56
N GLU A 47 26.56 2.45 -3.01
CA GLU A 47 25.31 2.34 -2.24
C GLU A 47 25.49 1.49 -0.99
N VAL A 48 26.07 0.30 -1.14
CA VAL A 48 26.37 -0.59 -0.01
C VAL A 48 27.32 0.11 0.98
N SER A 49 28.33 0.83 0.48
CA SER A 49 29.28 1.56 1.32
C SER A 49 28.58 2.68 2.10
N VAL A 50 27.67 3.45 1.47
CA VAL A 50 26.90 4.50 2.13
C VAL A 50 25.93 3.89 3.15
N LEU A 51 25.25 2.81 2.81
CA LEU A 51 24.35 2.09 3.71
C LEU A 51 25.11 1.59 4.96
N LEU A 52 26.26 0.97 4.77
CA LEU A 52 27.10 0.49 5.86
C LEU A 52 27.60 1.64 6.75
N ARG A 53 27.98 2.77 6.16
CA ARG A 53 28.38 3.99 6.93
C ARG A 53 27.22 4.52 7.76
N LEU A 54 26.03 4.65 7.20
CA LEU A 54 24.84 5.12 7.92
C LEU A 54 24.45 4.14 9.03
N PHE A 55 24.46 2.86 8.73
CA PHE A 55 24.19 1.81 9.72
C PHE A 55 25.20 1.83 10.87
N THR A 56 26.48 1.87 10.57
CA THR A 56 27.53 1.90 11.60
C THR A 56 27.51 3.20 12.41
N ALA A 57 27.19 4.33 11.79
CA ALA A 57 27.01 5.60 12.50
C ALA A 57 25.81 5.53 13.47
N ALA A 58 24.68 5.02 13.04
CA ALA A 58 23.51 4.81 13.90
C ALA A 58 23.79 3.83 15.05
N ARG A 59 24.52 2.74 14.78
CA ARG A 59 24.96 1.77 15.80
C ARG A 59 25.91 2.41 16.84
N ARG A 60 26.85 3.25 16.41
CA ARG A 60 27.74 3.98 17.31
C ARG A 60 27.00 5.01 18.15
N ALA A 61 25.89 5.56 17.65
CA ALA A 61 25.00 6.46 18.39
C ALA A 61 24.05 5.72 19.36
N GLY A 62 24.18 4.39 19.52
CA GLY A 62 23.40 3.59 20.46
C GLY A 62 22.06 3.07 19.91
N THR A 63 21.74 3.30 18.63
CA THR A 63 20.50 2.82 18.02
C THR A 63 20.51 1.29 17.89
N PRO A 64 19.47 0.55 18.33
CA PRO A 64 19.38 -0.89 18.16
C PRO A 64 19.46 -1.28 16.68
N ALA A 65 20.06 -2.45 16.35
CA ALA A 65 20.23 -2.90 14.96
C ALA A 65 18.92 -2.98 14.18
N ARG A 66 17.83 -3.36 14.85
CA ARG A 66 16.46 -3.43 14.29
C ARG A 66 15.92 -2.07 13.81
N GLU A 67 16.43 -0.97 14.33
CA GLU A 67 16.02 0.40 14.01
C GLU A 67 17.04 1.11 13.12
N ALA A 68 18.32 0.79 13.29
CA ALA A 68 19.45 1.39 12.54
C ALA A 68 19.37 1.07 11.03
N LEU A 69 19.08 -0.18 10.67
CA LEU A 69 19.00 -0.58 9.27
C LEU A 69 17.81 0.07 8.52
N PRO A 70 16.56 0.01 9.04
CA PRO A 70 15.45 0.74 8.43
C PRO A 70 15.66 2.25 8.35
N GLY A 71 16.34 2.84 9.33
CA GLY A 71 16.73 4.26 9.32
C GLY A 71 17.69 4.57 8.18
N ALA A 72 18.78 3.82 8.08
CA ALA A 72 19.79 4.00 7.02
C ALA A 72 19.20 3.80 5.61
N VAL A 73 18.32 2.80 5.42
CA VAL A 73 17.62 2.59 4.15
C VAL A 73 16.67 3.76 3.83
N ARG A 74 15.97 4.28 4.83
CA ARG A 74 15.08 5.44 4.66
C ARG A 74 15.79 6.70 4.23
N ASP A 75 17.04 6.88 4.68
CA ASP A 75 17.86 8.03 4.31
C ASP A 75 18.44 7.93 2.89
N LEU A 76 18.63 6.69 2.40
CA LEU A 76 19.15 6.42 1.06
C LEU A 76 18.06 6.48 -0.01
N VAL A 77 16.89 5.91 0.28
CA VAL A 77 15.79 5.73 -0.67
C VAL A 77 14.88 6.97 -0.68
N PRO A 78 14.43 7.46 -1.86
CA PRO A 78 13.41 8.50 -1.92
C PRO A 78 12.17 8.12 -1.10
N PRO A 79 11.59 9.05 -0.32
CA PRO A 79 10.47 8.72 0.59
C PRO A 79 9.28 8.06 -0.09
N ALA A 80 9.00 8.41 -1.35
CA ALA A 80 7.93 7.80 -2.15
C ALA A 80 8.24 6.33 -2.47
N LEU A 81 9.47 6.02 -2.87
CA LEU A 81 9.90 4.65 -3.18
C LEU A 81 9.94 3.79 -1.92
N ALA A 82 10.47 4.32 -0.81
CA ALA A 82 10.44 3.61 0.48
C ALA A 82 9.03 3.24 0.92
N ARG A 83 8.05 4.13 0.66
CA ARG A 83 6.63 3.85 0.95
C ARG A 83 6.05 2.81 0.01
N LEU A 84 6.36 2.89 -1.28
CA LEU A 84 5.92 1.90 -2.26
C LEU A 84 6.39 0.51 -1.86
N LEU A 85 7.69 0.34 -1.57
CA LEU A 85 8.26 -0.92 -1.09
C LEU A 85 7.60 -1.39 0.22
N MET A 86 7.31 -0.46 1.13
CA MET A 86 6.61 -0.81 2.36
C MET A 86 5.17 -1.27 2.11
N HIS A 87 4.46 -0.67 1.15
CA HIS A 87 3.13 -1.13 0.75
C HIS A 87 3.19 -2.53 0.15
N GLU A 88 4.17 -2.80 -0.69
CA GLU A 88 4.42 -4.10 -1.29
C GLU A 88 4.70 -5.17 -0.23
N LEU A 89 5.64 -4.92 0.69
CA LEU A 89 5.94 -5.83 1.80
C LEU A 89 4.70 -6.11 2.67
N ARG A 90 3.87 -5.08 2.92
CA ARG A 90 2.62 -5.25 3.65
C ARG A 90 1.59 -6.04 2.86
N ALA A 91 1.56 -5.90 1.53
CA ALA A 91 0.70 -6.70 0.67
C ALA A 91 1.14 -8.17 0.67
N MET A 92 2.43 -8.46 0.54
CA MET A 92 2.97 -9.82 0.63
C MET A 92 2.72 -10.46 2.01
N HIS A 93 2.91 -9.71 3.10
CA HIS A 93 2.52 -10.18 4.43
C HIS A 93 1.01 -10.48 4.52
N SER A 94 0.18 -9.66 3.87
CA SER A 94 -1.28 -9.88 3.84
C SER A 94 -1.66 -11.11 3.01
N LEU A 95 -0.90 -11.43 1.96
CA LEU A 95 -1.07 -12.68 1.21
C LEU A 95 -0.84 -13.90 2.11
N ALA A 96 0.22 -13.90 2.93
CA ALA A 96 0.46 -14.97 3.89
C ALA A 96 -0.68 -15.09 4.92
N LEU A 97 -1.19 -13.96 5.43
CA LEU A 97 -2.35 -13.95 6.33
C LEU A 97 -3.62 -14.49 5.67
N TRP A 98 -3.83 -14.17 4.40
CA TRP A 98 -4.98 -14.64 3.62
C TRP A 98 -4.95 -16.16 3.42
N LEU A 99 -3.78 -16.72 3.12
CA LEU A 99 -3.59 -18.16 2.98
C LEU A 99 -3.92 -18.91 4.29
N VAL A 100 -3.55 -18.32 5.44
CA VAL A 100 -3.88 -18.90 6.77
C VAL A 100 -5.24 -18.40 7.31
N ARG A 101 -6.05 -17.73 6.48
CA ARG A 101 -7.39 -17.21 6.81
C ARG A 101 -7.43 -16.30 8.04
N ARG A 102 -6.35 -15.54 8.29
CA ARG A 102 -6.26 -14.59 9.40
C ARG A 102 -6.52 -13.16 8.94
N ARG A 103 -7.18 -12.36 9.79
CA ARG A 103 -7.36 -10.92 9.60
C ARG A 103 -6.27 -10.14 10.35
N HIS A 104 -5.84 -9.03 9.76
CA HIS A 104 -4.82 -8.17 10.38
C HIS A 104 -5.47 -7.03 11.17
N GLY A 105 -5.03 -6.88 12.45
CA GLY A 105 -5.44 -5.73 13.27
C GLY A 105 -6.94 -5.65 13.50
N VAL A 106 -7.58 -6.78 13.79
CA VAL A 106 -8.96 -6.93 14.24
C VAL A 106 -8.93 -7.53 15.63
N PRO A 107 -8.93 -6.71 16.71
CA PRO A 107 -8.96 -7.17 18.10
C PRO A 107 -10.27 -7.90 18.42
N ALA A 108 -10.25 -8.72 19.47
CA ALA A 108 -11.47 -9.33 20.02
C ALA A 108 -12.45 -8.22 20.49
N GLY A 109 -13.74 -8.47 20.33
CA GLY A 109 -14.79 -7.51 20.72
C GLY A 109 -14.98 -6.33 19.76
N THR A 110 -14.27 -6.29 18.62
CA THR A 110 -14.45 -5.26 17.58
C THR A 110 -15.34 -5.78 16.46
N HIS A 111 -16.00 -4.86 15.73
CA HIS A 111 -16.80 -5.21 14.55
C HIS A 111 -16.01 -4.96 13.26
N PRO A 112 -15.60 -6.02 12.53
CA PRO A 112 -14.95 -5.88 11.24
C PRO A 112 -15.99 -5.68 10.13
N ALA A 113 -15.82 -4.67 9.28
CA ALA A 113 -16.68 -4.40 8.12
C ALA A 113 -15.87 -4.56 6.82
N ALA A 114 -16.30 -5.47 5.97
CA ALA A 114 -15.71 -5.67 4.64
C ALA A 114 -16.11 -4.53 3.70
N TYR A 115 -15.30 -4.34 2.64
CA TYR A 115 -15.50 -3.29 1.62
C TYR A 115 -15.12 -3.75 0.22
N THR A 116 -14.80 -5.02 0.05
CA THR A 116 -14.23 -5.53 -1.21
C THR A 116 -15.25 -5.96 -2.25
N GLY A 117 -16.54 -6.00 -1.90
CA GLY A 117 -17.60 -6.49 -2.77
C GLY A 117 -17.54 -5.93 -4.20
N PRO A 118 -17.63 -4.61 -4.41
CA PRO A 118 -17.69 -4.02 -5.75
C PRO A 118 -16.43 -4.22 -6.59
N GLN A 119 -15.25 -4.36 -5.97
CA GLN A 119 -13.98 -4.51 -6.68
C GLN A 119 -13.55 -5.95 -6.90
N THR A 120 -14.16 -6.91 -6.21
CA THR A 120 -13.72 -8.32 -6.22
C THR A 120 -13.75 -8.92 -7.61
N ALA A 121 -14.85 -8.76 -8.36
CA ALA A 121 -14.96 -9.27 -9.73
C ALA A 121 -13.91 -8.65 -10.67
N LEU A 122 -13.69 -7.33 -10.57
CA LEU A 122 -12.69 -6.64 -11.36
C LEU A 122 -11.28 -7.14 -11.03
N MET A 123 -10.94 -7.31 -9.75
CA MET A 123 -9.63 -7.81 -9.33
C MET A 123 -9.36 -9.22 -9.84
N TRP A 124 -10.34 -10.12 -9.74
CA TRP A 124 -10.22 -11.48 -10.30
C TRP A 124 -10.14 -11.47 -11.82
N GLY A 125 -10.87 -10.58 -12.50
CA GLY A 125 -10.76 -10.38 -13.94
C GLY A 125 -9.37 -9.92 -14.35
N MET A 126 -8.78 -8.95 -13.64
CA MET A 126 -7.41 -8.50 -13.88
C MET A 126 -6.38 -9.61 -13.64
N ILE A 127 -6.51 -10.37 -12.55
CA ILE A 127 -5.63 -11.52 -12.27
C ILE A 127 -5.73 -12.55 -13.39
N PHE A 128 -6.96 -12.88 -13.83
CA PHE A 128 -7.19 -13.82 -14.92
C PHE A 128 -6.53 -13.36 -16.24
N VAL A 129 -6.74 -12.09 -16.62
CA VAL A 129 -6.13 -11.53 -17.83
C VAL A 129 -4.60 -11.55 -17.73
N SER A 130 -4.03 -11.18 -16.59
CA SER A 130 -2.57 -11.22 -16.38
C SER A 130 -2.01 -12.65 -16.47
N VAL A 131 -2.73 -13.65 -15.96
CA VAL A 131 -2.31 -15.06 -16.11
C VAL A 131 -2.36 -15.50 -17.57
N VAL A 132 -3.43 -15.14 -18.31
CA VAL A 132 -3.53 -15.44 -19.76
C VAL A 132 -2.42 -14.76 -20.53
N GLU A 133 -2.13 -13.49 -20.23
CA GLU A 133 -1.02 -12.73 -20.82
C GLU A 133 0.33 -13.40 -20.55
N THR A 134 0.59 -13.78 -19.30
CA THR A 134 1.83 -14.52 -18.93
C THR A 134 2.00 -15.79 -19.76
N ILE A 135 0.93 -16.59 -19.91
CA ILE A 135 0.96 -17.84 -20.70
C ILE A 135 1.19 -17.52 -22.18
N ALA A 136 0.50 -16.52 -22.73
CA ALA A 136 0.65 -16.12 -24.12
C ALA A 136 2.08 -15.64 -24.43
N LEU A 137 2.65 -14.78 -23.59
CA LEU A 137 4.01 -14.29 -23.72
C LEU A 137 5.04 -15.42 -23.58
N ALA A 138 4.81 -16.36 -22.66
CA ALA A 138 5.66 -17.52 -22.49
C ALA A 138 5.72 -18.42 -23.75
N VAL A 139 4.65 -18.47 -24.54
CA VAL A 139 4.60 -19.22 -25.81
C VAL A 139 5.16 -18.40 -26.97
N LEU A 140 4.90 -17.09 -26.99
CA LEU A 140 5.21 -16.23 -28.14
C LEU A 140 6.67 -15.76 -28.16
N ILE A 141 7.36 -15.67 -27.02
CA ILE A 141 8.73 -15.14 -26.94
C ILE A 141 9.75 -16.25 -27.24
N PRO A 142 10.44 -16.21 -28.41
CA PRO A 142 11.37 -17.26 -28.77
C PRO A 142 12.78 -17.09 -28.19
N TRP A 143 13.10 -15.91 -27.63
CA TRP A 143 14.43 -15.61 -27.11
C TRP A 143 14.56 -16.04 -25.65
N PRO A 144 15.44 -17.00 -25.30
CA PRO A 144 15.47 -17.60 -23.96
C PRO A 144 15.65 -16.60 -22.82
N LEU A 145 16.54 -15.60 -22.99
CA LEU A 145 16.79 -14.59 -21.96
C LEU A 145 15.56 -13.67 -21.77
N VAL A 146 15.00 -13.19 -22.90
CA VAL A 146 13.79 -12.35 -22.86
C VAL A 146 12.64 -13.10 -22.23
N HIS A 147 12.42 -14.34 -22.65
CA HIS A 147 11.41 -15.23 -22.11
C HIS A 147 11.55 -15.36 -20.57
N ALA A 148 12.77 -15.65 -20.08
CA ALA A 148 13.02 -15.83 -18.66
C ALA A 148 12.75 -14.53 -17.87
N VAL A 149 13.23 -13.38 -18.35
CA VAL A 149 13.02 -12.08 -17.70
C VAL A 149 11.54 -11.70 -17.69
N THR A 150 10.86 -11.81 -18.84
CA THR A 150 9.43 -11.50 -18.93
C THR A 150 8.61 -12.40 -18.03
N LEU A 151 8.89 -13.72 -18.02
CA LEU A 151 8.20 -14.68 -17.18
C LEU A 151 8.34 -14.33 -15.67
N VAL A 152 9.54 -13.95 -15.23
CA VAL A 152 9.76 -13.54 -13.83
C VAL A 152 8.95 -12.29 -13.50
N ILE A 153 8.95 -11.28 -14.38
CA ILE A 153 8.20 -10.03 -14.18
C ILE A 153 6.70 -10.31 -14.14
N ASP A 154 6.18 -11.12 -15.05
CA ASP A 154 4.76 -11.42 -15.17
C ASP A 154 4.27 -12.24 -13.96
N VAL A 155 4.98 -13.31 -13.60
CA VAL A 155 4.66 -14.12 -12.42
C VAL A 155 4.68 -13.25 -11.14
N TYR A 156 5.67 -12.36 -11.02
CA TYR A 156 5.73 -11.42 -9.92
C TYR A 156 4.56 -10.43 -9.93
N GLY A 157 4.19 -9.90 -11.12
CA GLY A 157 3.03 -9.03 -11.31
C GLY A 157 1.72 -9.69 -10.90
N VAL A 158 1.49 -10.94 -11.32
CA VAL A 158 0.32 -11.73 -10.91
C VAL A 158 0.32 -11.93 -9.39
N LEU A 159 1.47 -12.30 -8.79
CA LEU A 159 1.60 -12.46 -7.34
C LEU A 159 1.28 -11.17 -6.60
N LEU A 160 1.73 -10.02 -7.11
CA LEU A 160 1.47 -8.71 -6.52
C LEU A 160 -0.02 -8.35 -6.60
N LEU A 161 -0.70 -8.61 -7.72
CA LEU A 161 -2.15 -8.41 -7.86
C LEU A 161 -2.94 -9.25 -6.84
N VAL A 162 -2.58 -10.52 -6.68
CA VAL A 162 -3.18 -11.40 -5.67
C VAL A 162 -2.90 -10.89 -4.26
N ALA A 163 -1.67 -10.44 -3.98
CA ALA A 163 -1.29 -9.88 -2.68
C ALA A 163 -2.04 -8.57 -2.36
N MET A 164 -2.28 -7.72 -3.36
CA MET A 164 -3.10 -6.50 -3.20
C MET A 164 -4.56 -6.85 -2.89
N HIS A 165 -5.15 -7.82 -3.59
CA HIS A 165 -6.49 -8.32 -3.27
C HIS A 165 -6.54 -8.90 -1.86
N ALA A 166 -5.59 -9.77 -1.50
CA ALA A 166 -5.47 -10.34 -0.17
C ALA A 166 -5.32 -9.26 0.92
N ALA A 167 -4.59 -8.18 0.63
CA ALA A 167 -4.46 -7.06 1.56
C ALA A 167 -5.79 -6.34 1.81
N CYS A 168 -6.64 -6.21 0.81
CA CYS A 168 -7.98 -5.64 0.98
C CYS A 168 -8.89 -6.56 1.79
N VAL A 169 -8.86 -7.87 1.54
CA VAL A 169 -9.67 -8.87 2.26
C VAL A 169 -9.24 -9.03 3.71
N THR A 170 -7.93 -9.10 3.98
CA THR A 170 -7.40 -9.33 5.33
C THR A 170 -7.42 -8.09 6.23
N ARG A 171 -7.62 -6.89 5.66
CA ARG A 171 -7.62 -5.60 6.37
C ARG A 171 -8.98 -4.89 6.23
N PRO A 172 -10.06 -5.42 6.81
CA PRO A 172 -11.38 -4.77 6.80
C PRO A 172 -11.34 -3.44 7.56
N HIS A 173 -12.36 -2.60 7.41
CA HIS A 173 -12.61 -1.54 8.38
C HIS A 173 -12.90 -2.16 9.75
N VAL A 174 -12.68 -1.42 10.82
CA VAL A 174 -12.92 -1.93 12.18
C VAL A 174 -13.61 -0.85 13.01
N VAL A 175 -14.73 -1.21 13.61
CA VAL A 175 -15.36 -0.45 14.67
C VAL A 175 -14.84 -1.00 16.00
N GLY A 176 -14.20 -0.16 16.79
CA GLY A 176 -13.68 -0.50 18.12
C GLY A 176 -14.80 -0.73 19.13
N ALA A 177 -14.50 -1.48 20.18
CA ALA A 177 -15.43 -1.65 21.30
C ALA A 177 -15.71 -0.31 22.01
N ASP A 178 -14.76 0.61 21.95
CA ASP A 178 -14.81 1.98 22.45
C ASP A 178 -15.54 2.96 21.51
N GLY A 179 -16.04 2.51 20.37
CA GLY A 179 -16.68 3.33 19.33
C GLY A 179 -15.72 4.01 18.37
N SER A 180 -14.41 3.81 18.50
CA SER A 180 -13.43 4.28 17.53
C SER A 180 -13.63 3.62 16.17
N LEU A 181 -13.28 4.31 15.08
CA LEU A 181 -13.42 3.81 13.73
C LEU A 181 -12.06 3.79 13.04
N ARG A 182 -11.69 2.63 12.49
CA ARG A 182 -10.50 2.46 11.68
C ARG A 182 -10.88 2.19 10.24
N ILE A 183 -10.61 3.14 9.36
CA ILE A 183 -10.92 3.08 7.93
C ILE A 183 -9.65 2.69 7.18
N ARG A 184 -9.73 1.62 6.37
CA ARG A 184 -8.56 1.05 5.67
C ARG A 184 -8.84 0.77 4.21
N TYR A 185 -7.78 0.78 3.41
CA TYR A 185 -7.79 0.22 2.06
C TYR A 185 -6.51 -0.59 1.84
N GLY A 186 -6.62 -1.89 2.01
CA GLY A 186 -5.50 -2.82 1.92
C GLY A 186 -4.30 -2.39 2.74
N ALA A 187 -3.13 -2.35 2.09
CA ALA A 187 -1.88 -1.85 2.66
C ALA A 187 -1.66 -0.35 2.40
N LEU A 188 -2.49 0.29 1.55
CA LEU A 188 -2.25 1.62 1.00
C LEU A 188 -2.75 2.75 1.89
N PHE A 189 -3.86 2.53 2.63
CA PHE A 189 -4.49 3.56 3.44
C PHE A 189 -4.94 3.03 4.79
N ASP A 190 -4.72 3.80 5.85
CA ASP A 190 -5.10 3.47 7.23
C ASP A 190 -5.35 4.77 8.00
N LEU A 191 -6.60 5.04 8.31
CA LEU A 191 -7.06 6.19 9.09
C LEU A 191 -7.74 5.70 10.35
N ARG A 192 -7.37 6.25 11.49
CA ARG A 192 -8.01 6.01 12.78
C ARG A 192 -8.70 7.27 13.23
N ILE A 193 -9.94 7.14 13.66
CA ILE A 193 -10.79 8.19 14.16
C ILE A 193 -11.20 7.75 15.58
N ALA A 194 -10.89 8.56 16.56
CA ALA A 194 -11.31 8.30 17.92
C ALA A 194 -12.84 8.50 18.08
N ALA A 195 -13.44 7.85 19.05
CA ALA A 195 -14.89 7.87 19.20
C ALA A 195 -15.45 9.28 19.52
N ASP A 196 -14.68 10.11 20.21
CA ASP A 196 -15.00 11.51 20.55
C ASP A 196 -14.81 12.48 19.37
N GLU A 197 -14.04 12.04 18.36
CA GLU A 197 -13.89 12.78 17.10
C GLU A 197 -15.06 12.56 16.14
N ILE A 198 -15.95 11.59 16.38
CA ILE A 198 -17.11 11.28 15.54
C ILE A 198 -18.32 12.11 15.99
N ALA A 199 -18.71 13.10 15.19
CA ALA A 199 -19.92 13.87 15.43
C ALA A 199 -21.17 13.12 14.95
N ARG A 200 -21.10 12.50 13.77
CA ARG A 200 -22.23 11.80 13.15
C ARG A 200 -21.77 10.73 12.17
N VAL A 201 -22.45 9.59 12.17
CA VAL A 201 -22.28 8.53 11.17
C VAL A 201 -23.61 8.22 10.52
N ARG A 202 -23.61 8.09 9.18
CA ARG A 202 -24.82 7.76 8.41
C ARG A 202 -24.49 6.92 7.16
N VAL A 203 -25.49 6.18 6.70
CA VAL A 203 -25.46 5.57 5.39
C VAL A 203 -25.75 6.64 4.35
N GLU A 204 -24.82 6.82 3.44
CA GLU A 204 -24.94 7.79 2.34
C GLU A 204 -24.26 7.20 1.11
N ARG A 205 -25.05 6.75 0.14
CA ARG A 205 -24.54 6.19 -1.10
C ARG A 205 -24.22 7.30 -2.09
N ARG A 206 -22.97 7.31 -2.57
CA ARG A 206 -22.50 8.21 -3.61
C ARG A 206 -21.65 7.46 -4.63
N TYR A 207 -21.58 8.03 -5.83
CA TYR A 207 -20.78 7.51 -6.96
C TYR A 207 -19.79 8.58 -7.41
N PRO A 208 -18.79 8.88 -6.56
CA PRO A 208 -17.87 9.95 -6.84
C PRO A 208 -16.85 9.54 -7.91
N ASP A 209 -16.56 10.47 -8.82
CA ASP A 209 -15.40 10.37 -9.70
C ASP A 209 -14.12 10.72 -8.94
N GLY A 210 -13.02 10.08 -9.30
CA GLY A 210 -11.72 10.42 -8.75
C GLY A 210 -10.81 9.21 -8.48
N ARG A 211 -9.72 9.50 -7.79
CA ARG A 211 -8.72 8.49 -7.36
C ARG A 211 -9.18 7.84 -6.05
N LEU A 212 -8.52 6.75 -5.69
CA LEU A 212 -8.76 6.03 -4.44
C LEU A 212 -8.91 6.94 -3.22
N VAL A 213 -8.03 7.93 -3.08
CA VAL A 213 -8.05 8.93 -2.00
C VAL A 213 -8.19 10.31 -2.62
N THR A 214 -9.39 10.86 -2.58
CA THR A 214 -9.71 12.18 -3.16
C THR A 214 -10.16 13.12 -2.04
N VAL A 215 -9.55 14.30 -1.99
CA VAL A 215 -10.03 15.41 -1.13
C VAL A 215 -10.82 16.34 -2.00
N ARG A 216 -12.03 16.66 -1.58
CA ARG A 216 -12.95 17.56 -2.27
C ARG A 216 -12.70 19.01 -1.83
N GLU A 217 -13.22 19.95 -2.61
CA GLU A 217 -13.14 21.39 -2.31
C GLU A 217 -13.86 21.75 -1.01
N ASP A 218 -14.90 20.98 -0.65
CA ASP A 218 -15.62 21.10 0.62
C ASP A 218 -14.84 20.55 1.83
N GLY A 219 -13.57 20.17 1.67
CA GLY A 219 -12.74 19.61 2.75
C GLY A 219 -13.11 18.18 3.15
N SER A 220 -13.97 17.49 2.39
CA SER A 220 -14.27 16.09 2.63
C SER A 220 -13.24 15.16 1.99
N LEU A 221 -13.03 14.01 2.61
CA LEU A 221 -12.19 12.91 2.12
C LEU A 221 -13.06 11.79 1.59
N ASP A 222 -12.92 11.47 0.30
CA ASP A 222 -13.54 10.30 -0.31
C ASP A 222 -12.49 9.17 -0.44
N LEU A 223 -12.72 8.04 0.23
CA LEU A 223 -12.02 6.78 0.00
C LEU A 223 -12.88 5.93 -0.94
N ILE A 224 -12.59 6.03 -2.24
CA ILE A 224 -13.41 5.49 -3.32
C ILE A 224 -13.03 4.04 -3.58
N VAL A 225 -14.01 3.13 -3.53
CA VAL A 225 -13.83 1.71 -3.88
C VAL A 225 -14.70 1.37 -5.08
N ALA A 226 -14.09 1.07 -6.21
CA ALA A 226 -14.77 0.78 -7.48
C ALA A 226 -15.85 1.84 -7.84
N GLY A 227 -15.53 3.13 -7.65
CA GLY A 227 -16.45 4.23 -7.92
C GLY A 227 -17.53 4.46 -6.86
N HIS A 228 -17.45 3.81 -5.69
CA HIS A 228 -18.51 3.87 -4.68
C HIS A 228 -18.00 4.40 -3.34
N THR A 229 -18.89 5.13 -2.63
CA THR A 229 -18.85 5.33 -1.18
C THR A 229 -20.27 5.09 -0.63
N THR A 230 -20.39 4.49 0.55
CA THR A 230 -21.70 4.10 1.13
C THR A 230 -21.93 4.60 2.53
N VAL A 231 -20.87 5.07 3.20
CA VAL A 231 -20.90 5.60 4.56
C VAL A 231 -20.26 6.99 4.58
N SER A 232 -20.87 7.90 5.32
CA SER A 232 -20.36 9.24 5.61
C SER A 232 -20.20 9.41 7.12
N VAL A 233 -19.02 9.89 7.53
CA VAL A 233 -18.66 10.20 8.91
C VAL A 233 -18.32 11.68 8.98
N GLU A 234 -19.12 12.44 9.71
CA GLU A 234 -18.85 13.84 10.06
C GLU A 234 -18.04 13.89 11.35
N LEU A 235 -17.03 14.72 11.40
CA LEU A 235 -16.09 14.80 12.51
C LEU A 235 -16.33 16.08 13.31
N THR A 236 -16.04 16.03 14.62
CA THR A 236 -16.12 17.20 15.52
C THR A 236 -15.05 18.23 15.22
N ALA A 237 -13.88 17.78 14.72
CA ALA A 237 -12.77 18.59 14.27
C ALA A 237 -12.06 17.91 13.08
N PRO A 238 -11.31 18.63 12.23
CA PRO A 238 -10.58 18.04 11.12
C PRO A 238 -9.54 17.03 11.60
N VAL A 239 -9.61 15.79 11.10
CA VAL A 239 -8.65 14.70 11.39
C VAL A 239 -7.60 14.61 10.31
N GLY A 240 -6.32 14.50 10.73
CA GLY A 240 -5.19 14.35 9.84
C GLY A 240 -5.08 12.96 9.25
N PHE A 241 -4.77 12.86 7.97
CA PHE A 241 -4.49 11.59 7.29
C PHE A 241 -3.24 11.65 6.41
N VAL A 242 -2.74 10.48 6.03
CA VAL A 242 -1.59 10.34 5.13
C VAL A 242 -2.03 9.61 3.88
N ARG A 243 -1.82 10.21 2.71
CA ARG A 243 -2.08 9.56 1.42
C ARG A 243 -1.06 8.45 1.14
N PRO A 244 -1.35 7.51 0.24
CA PRO A 244 -0.47 6.37 -0.04
C PRO A 244 0.98 6.74 -0.34
N LEU A 245 1.22 7.81 -1.09
CA LEU A 245 2.58 8.32 -1.40
C LEU A 245 3.13 9.28 -0.35
N GLY A 246 2.37 9.54 0.73
CA GLY A 246 2.82 10.21 1.94
C GLY A 246 2.57 11.70 2.03
N SER A 247 1.87 12.32 1.10
CA SER A 247 1.34 13.66 1.32
C SER A 247 0.32 13.64 2.46
N ARG A 248 0.38 14.64 3.32
CA ARG A 248 -0.56 14.78 4.44
C ARG A 248 -1.76 15.61 4.00
N GLY A 249 -2.89 15.35 4.61
CA GLY A 249 -4.11 16.13 4.47
C GLY A 249 -4.91 16.10 5.75
N SER A 250 -5.97 16.90 5.82
CA SER A 250 -6.98 16.88 6.88
C SER A 250 -8.36 16.89 6.25
N ALA A 251 -9.34 16.33 6.96
CA ALA A 251 -10.73 16.32 6.51
C ALA A 251 -11.67 16.42 7.72
N HIS A 252 -12.79 17.13 7.54
CA HIS A 252 -13.88 17.21 8.53
C HIS A 252 -15.01 16.21 8.25
N THR A 253 -15.01 15.60 7.08
CA THR A 253 -15.94 14.52 6.69
C THR A 253 -15.18 13.46 5.95
N VAL A 254 -15.41 12.19 6.31
CA VAL A 254 -14.79 11.03 5.66
C VAL A 254 -15.88 10.15 5.07
N ARG A 255 -15.81 9.94 3.75
CA ARG A 255 -16.73 9.04 3.03
C ARG A 255 -15.96 7.84 2.54
N PHE A 256 -16.51 6.65 2.75
CA PHE A 256 -15.86 5.40 2.36
C PHE A 256 -16.92 4.34 2.03
N HIS A 257 -16.47 3.25 1.42
CA HIS A 257 -17.36 2.14 1.10
C HIS A 257 -17.30 1.06 2.17
N ALA A 258 -18.46 0.52 2.54
CA ALA A 258 -18.61 -0.73 3.29
C ALA A 258 -19.63 -1.61 2.56
N ASP A 259 -19.40 -2.92 2.53
CA ASP A 259 -20.30 -3.90 1.87
C ASP A 259 -21.65 -3.96 2.58
N ASP A 260 -21.65 -3.87 3.91
CA ASP A 260 -22.85 -3.68 4.74
C ASP A 260 -22.75 -2.37 5.53
N PRO A 261 -23.18 -1.25 4.92
CA PRO A 261 -23.10 0.06 5.56
C PRO A 261 -24.06 0.20 6.76
N GLN A 262 -25.21 -0.52 6.76
CA GLN A 262 -26.16 -0.50 7.85
C GLN A 262 -25.56 -1.15 9.11
N ALA A 263 -24.98 -2.34 8.98
CA ALA A 263 -24.32 -3.02 10.09
C ALA A 263 -23.18 -2.21 10.69
N LEU A 264 -22.36 -1.57 9.83
CA LEU A 264 -21.27 -0.70 10.29
C LEU A 264 -21.80 0.50 11.08
N VAL A 265 -22.79 1.21 10.54
CA VAL A 265 -23.38 2.39 11.22
C VAL A 265 -24.04 1.99 12.53
N ALA A 266 -24.77 0.85 12.56
CA ALA A 266 -25.37 0.31 13.79
C ALA A 266 -24.29 -0.03 14.84
N ALA A 267 -23.18 -0.65 14.41
CA ALA A 267 -22.07 -0.98 15.32
C ALA A 267 -21.45 0.28 15.96
N VAL A 268 -21.23 1.34 15.18
CA VAL A 268 -20.70 2.62 15.71
C VAL A 268 -21.66 3.23 16.72
N ARG A 269 -22.97 3.30 16.40
CA ARG A 269 -23.99 3.84 17.30
C ARG A 269 -24.11 3.05 18.59
N SER A 270 -24.19 1.72 18.50
CA SER A 270 -24.25 0.85 19.68
C SER A 270 -23.02 0.96 20.57
N ALA A 271 -21.84 1.19 20.00
CA ALA A 271 -20.64 1.43 20.79
C ALA A 271 -20.67 2.79 21.51
N ALA A 272 -21.19 3.84 20.85
CA ALA A 272 -21.39 5.15 21.47
C ALA A 272 -22.38 5.09 22.64
N GLU A 273 -23.52 4.43 22.46
CA GLU A 273 -24.54 4.23 23.51
C GLU A 273 -23.99 3.47 24.73
N ARG A 274 -23.13 2.46 24.51
CA ARG A 274 -22.46 1.73 25.62
C ARG A 274 -21.51 2.62 26.40
N ARG A 275 -20.86 3.57 25.76
CA ARG A 275 -19.94 4.53 26.38
C ARG A 275 -20.66 5.54 27.28
N GLU A 276 -21.87 5.96 26.86
CA GLU A 276 -22.69 6.93 27.58
C GLU A 276 -23.42 6.31 28.77
N ARG A 277 -23.55 4.97 28.81
CA ARG A 277 -24.22 4.26 29.91
C ARG A 277 -23.28 4.21 31.13
N PRO A 278 -23.65 4.81 32.28
CA PRO A 278 -22.83 4.74 33.48
C PRO A 278 -22.62 3.28 33.91
N ALA A 279 -21.42 2.99 34.45
CA ALA A 279 -21.14 1.68 35.04
C ALA A 279 -22.20 1.36 36.12
N PRO A 280 -22.70 0.11 36.20
CA PRO A 280 -23.58 -0.27 37.28
C PRO A 280 -22.86 -0.01 38.61
N GLU A 281 -23.55 0.71 39.54
CA GLU A 281 -23.02 0.92 40.90
C GLU A 281 -22.74 -0.46 41.53
N PRO A 282 -21.55 -0.64 42.11
CA PRO A 282 -21.26 -1.87 42.84
C PRO A 282 -22.24 -2.06 43.98
N ALA A 283 -22.93 -3.20 43.94
CA ALA A 283 -23.87 -3.59 45.00
C ALA A 283 -23.16 -3.95 46.32
#